data_36eddca0cbbf875de5b76f50d12ee4d9
#
_entry.id   36eddca0cbbf875de5b76f50d12ee4d9
#
_cell.length_a   1.000
_cell.length_b   1.000
_cell.length_c   1.000
_cell.angle_alpha   90.00
_cell.angle_beta   90.00
_cell.angle_gamma   90.00
#
_symmetry.space_group_name_H-M   'P 1'
#
loop_
_entity.id
_entity.type
_entity.pdbx_description
1 polymer ?
#
loop_
_entity_poly.entity_id
_entity_poly.type
_entity_poly.pdbx_seq_one_letter_code
_entity_poly.pdbx_strand_id
1 'polypeptide(L)'
;GPYGAPGFPPPPRSGGGALVPLLIIGVVLVLALVGVGAFLILGGDDDNDRSVALPSSTPYSPRYSSSPEATSTPTSETPSGDLSEVLSTTIRTAKGNTFTRAGTRTQSCTSRANDRLRTALRAHPCTGPMYSAVYADPDKKIITAVSVMTLADPSAASSVSRATTEKGWPLLLTPSNASGLPQPQPDPAYWTRSWTQGSRVIYAQSYWTTGAATGGREGRVFATAGELGVEVTNTLIWKS
;
A
#
# COMPACT_ATOMS: atom_id res chain seq x y z
N GLY A 1 -29.25 19.15 -64.27
CA GLY A 1 -29.91 19.42 -63.00
C GLY A 1 -29.05 19.04 -61.82
N PRO A 2 -28.95 19.87 -60.75
CA PRO A 2 -28.09 19.58 -59.60
C PRO A 2 -28.82 18.65 -58.63
N TYR A 3 -28.17 17.55 -58.25
CA TYR A 3 -28.63 16.62 -57.20
C TYR A 3 -28.43 17.29 -55.82
N GLY A 4 -29.53 17.54 -55.08
CA GLY A 4 -29.52 17.96 -53.71
C GLY A 4 -29.12 16.78 -52.79
N ALA A 5 -28.14 17.00 -51.90
CA ALA A 5 -27.74 16.04 -50.85
C ALA A 5 -28.84 15.97 -49.80
N PRO A 6 -29.17 14.74 -49.26
CA PRO A 6 -30.10 14.62 -48.15
C PRO A 6 -29.47 15.16 -46.85
N GLY A 7 -30.18 16.09 -46.22
CA GLY A 7 -29.79 16.68 -44.91
C GLY A 7 -29.89 15.67 -43.81
N PHE A 8 -28.84 15.56 -42.98
CA PHE A 8 -28.83 14.79 -41.75
C PHE A 8 -29.78 15.43 -40.71
N PRO A 9 -30.57 14.61 -39.98
CA PRO A 9 -31.37 15.14 -38.89
C PRO A 9 -30.46 15.65 -37.74
N PRO A 10 -30.84 16.75 -37.06
CA PRO A 10 -30.08 17.26 -35.94
C PRO A 10 -30.08 16.24 -34.77
N PRO A 11 -28.96 16.20 -33.99
CA PRO A 11 -28.87 15.29 -32.85
C PRO A 11 -29.90 15.66 -31.77
N PRO A 12 -30.42 14.67 -31.02
CA PRO A 12 -31.38 14.92 -29.94
C PRO A 12 -30.69 15.73 -28.85
N ARG A 13 -31.33 16.82 -28.42
CA ARG A 13 -30.93 17.60 -27.25
C ARG A 13 -31.15 16.72 -26.02
N SER A 14 -30.07 16.29 -25.36
CA SER A 14 -30.12 15.66 -24.05
C SER A 14 -30.59 16.69 -23.02
N GLY A 15 -31.84 16.59 -22.58
CA GLY A 15 -32.33 17.30 -21.44
C GLY A 15 -31.62 16.79 -20.17
N GLY A 16 -30.53 17.46 -19.77
CA GLY A 16 -29.80 17.17 -18.56
C GLY A 16 -30.68 17.49 -17.36
N GLY A 17 -31.19 16.44 -16.69
CA GLY A 17 -32.02 16.58 -15.52
C GLY A 17 -31.27 17.24 -14.37
N ALA A 18 -31.77 18.41 -13.92
CA ALA A 18 -31.29 19.14 -12.76
C ALA A 18 -31.42 18.39 -11.43
N LEU A 19 -31.91 17.14 -11.43
CA LEU A 19 -32.09 16.30 -10.26
C LEU A 19 -30.78 15.66 -9.74
N VAL A 20 -29.81 15.41 -10.62
CA VAL A 20 -28.54 14.76 -10.21
C VAL A 20 -27.70 15.62 -9.26
N PRO A 21 -27.47 16.94 -9.53
CA PRO A 21 -26.73 17.78 -8.58
C PRO A 21 -27.46 17.97 -7.24
N LEU A 22 -28.78 17.98 -7.22
CA LEU A 22 -29.56 18.08 -5.97
C LEU A 22 -29.40 16.83 -5.06
N LEU A 23 -29.33 15.65 -5.66
CA LEU A 23 -29.10 14.41 -4.93
C LEU A 23 -27.69 14.38 -4.30
N ILE A 24 -26.67 14.83 -5.03
CA ILE A 24 -25.29 14.88 -4.52
C ILE A 24 -25.17 15.85 -3.34
N ILE A 25 -25.79 17.02 -3.42
CA ILE A 25 -25.80 18.01 -2.34
C ILE A 25 -26.51 17.46 -1.11
N GLY A 26 -27.60 16.73 -1.29
CA GLY A 26 -28.33 16.09 -0.19
C GLY A 26 -27.51 15.05 0.57
N VAL A 27 -26.78 14.19 -0.14
CA VAL A 27 -25.91 13.16 0.46
C VAL A 27 -24.75 13.79 1.22
N VAL A 28 -24.11 14.83 0.69
CA VAL A 28 -23.00 15.52 1.37
C VAL A 28 -23.47 16.19 2.64
N LEU A 29 -24.66 16.81 2.64
CA LEU A 29 -25.24 17.46 3.83
C LEU A 29 -25.56 16.44 4.94
N VAL A 30 -26.10 15.28 4.60
CA VAL A 30 -26.39 14.21 5.57
C VAL A 30 -25.11 13.66 6.18
N LEU A 31 -24.07 13.44 5.38
CA LEU A 31 -22.76 12.95 5.87
C LEU A 31 -22.09 13.97 6.79
N ALA A 32 -22.21 15.27 6.50
CA ALA A 32 -21.65 16.31 7.35
C ALA A 32 -22.38 16.38 8.71
N LEU A 33 -23.70 16.22 8.75
CA LEU A 33 -24.49 16.23 10.00
C LEU A 33 -24.19 15.01 10.87
N VAL A 34 -24.00 13.83 10.29
CA VAL A 34 -23.61 12.62 11.02
C VAL A 34 -22.21 12.74 11.60
N GLY A 35 -21.26 13.32 10.83
CA GLY A 35 -19.88 13.54 11.29
C GLY A 35 -19.78 14.48 12.48
N VAL A 36 -20.52 15.58 12.49
CA VAL A 36 -20.55 16.55 13.61
C VAL A 36 -21.23 15.96 14.84
N GLY A 37 -22.30 15.18 14.67
CA GLY A 37 -23.00 14.52 15.78
C GLY A 37 -22.11 13.51 16.52
N ALA A 38 -21.30 12.73 15.81
CA ALA A 38 -20.39 11.76 16.41
C ALA A 38 -19.25 12.44 17.18
N PHE A 39 -18.80 13.62 16.75
CA PHE A 39 -17.72 14.36 17.43
C PHE A 39 -18.17 14.98 18.77
N LEU A 40 -19.44 15.37 18.87
CA LEU A 40 -19.98 15.97 20.10
C LEU A 40 -20.31 14.94 21.19
N ILE A 41 -20.50 13.66 20.84
CA ILE A 41 -20.80 12.59 21.80
C ILE A 41 -19.53 11.98 22.41
N LEU A 42 -18.37 12.10 21.72
CA LEU A 42 -17.09 11.53 22.17
C LEU A 42 -16.16 12.53 22.87
N GLY A 43 -16.55 13.82 22.96
CA GLY A 43 -15.78 14.89 23.58
C GLY A 43 -16.34 15.36 24.92
N GLY A 44 -16.72 14.46 25.82
CA GLY A 44 -17.09 14.81 27.19
C GLY A 44 -15.90 14.67 28.12
N ASP A 45 -15.39 15.80 28.57
CA ASP A 45 -14.44 15.91 29.70
C ASP A 45 -15.12 15.47 30.98
N ASP A 46 -14.55 14.53 31.70
CA ASP A 46 -14.84 14.31 33.12
C ASP A 46 -13.56 14.42 33.93
N ASP A 47 -13.33 15.63 34.43
CA ASP A 47 -12.49 15.89 35.58
C ASP A 47 -13.12 15.22 36.83
N ASN A 48 -12.43 14.26 37.40
CA ASN A 48 -12.65 13.85 38.78
C ASN A 48 -11.34 13.55 39.48
N ASP A 49 -10.83 14.62 40.13
CA ASP A 49 -9.92 14.54 41.24
C ASP A 49 -10.48 13.62 42.34
N ARG A 50 -9.81 12.51 42.59
CA ARG A 50 -9.85 11.83 43.88
C ARG A 50 -8.47 11.35 44.26
N SER A 51 -7.85 12.19 45.10
CA SER A 51 -6.71 11.84 45.94
C SER A 51 -7.12 10.69 46.86
N VAL A 52 -6.48 9.54 46.74
CA VAL A 52 -6.50 8.50 47.77
C VAL A 52 -5.10 8.25 48.25
N ALA A 53 -4.93 8.53 49.56
CA ALA A 53 -3.66 8.40 50.31
C ALA A 53 -3.20 6.93 50.35
N LEU A 54 -1.90 6.75 50.11
CA LEU A 54 -1.15 5.50 50.35
C LEU A 54 -0.85 5.31 51.83
N PRO A 55 -0.96 4.10 52.40
CA PRO A 55 -0.25 3.77 53.62
C PRO A 55 1.17 3.29 53.30
N SER A 56 2.10 3.93 53.98
CA SER A 56 3.50 3.61 54.09
C SER A 56 3.71 2.25 54.79
N SER A 57 4.49 1.36 54.21
CA SER A 57 5.14 0.30 54.98
C SER A 57 6.56 0.08 54.48
N THR A 58 7.46 0.27 55.39
CA THR A 58 8.94 0.18 55.35
C THR A 58 9.46 -1.27 55.23
N PRO A 59 10.77 -1.46 55.11
CA PRO A 59 11.37 -2.40 54.19
C PRO A 59 11.81 -3.71 54.86
N TYR A 60 11.81 -4.80 54.12
CA TYR A 60 12.57 -5.98 54.53
C TYR A 60 13.60 -6.31 53.42
N SER A 61 14.88 -6.15 53.78
CA SER A 61 16.00 -6.64 53.00
C SER A 61 16.37 -8.05 53.42
N PRO A 62 16.63 -8.94 52.48
CA PRO A 62 17.66 -9.93 52.63
C PRO A 62 18.76 -9.74 51.59
N ARG A 63 19.97 -9.61 52.10
CA ARG A 63 21.22 -9.72 51.35
C ARG A 63 21.29 -11.13 50.75
N TYR A 64 21.55 -11.22 49.47
CA TYR A 64 22.22 -12.37 48.88
C TYR A 64 23.31 -11.95 47.93
N SER A 65 24.40 -12.68 48.01
CA SER A 65 25.72 -12.47 47.44
C SER A 65 25.72 -12.43 45.93
N SER A 66 26.57 -11.57 45.44
CA SER A 66 27.08 -11.38 44.10
C SER A 66 27.62 -12.65 43.45
N SER A 67 27.16 -12.87 42.20
CA SER A 67 27.94 -13.51 41.16
C SER A 67 27.79 -12.69 39.87
N PRO A 68 28.84 -12.40 39.14
CA PRO A 68 28.73 -11.60 37.92
C PRO A 68 28.24 -12.47 36.80
N GLU A 69 26.97 -12.34 36.52
CA GLU A 69 26.36 -12.99 35.34
C GLU A 69 26.19 -11.98 34.24
N ALA A 70 26.65 -12.38 33.09
CA ALA A 70 26.77 -11.62 31.85
C ALA A 70 25.53 -10.75 31.56
N THR A 71 25.78 -9.47 31.33
CA THR A 71 24.84 -8.52 30.76
C THR A 71 24.47 -8.98 29.35
N SER A 72 23.43 -9.78 29.23
CA SER A 72 22.72 -9.97 27.97
C SER A 72 21.89 -8.70 27.74
N THR A 73 22.39 -7.81 26.92
CA THR A 73 21.61 -6.75 26.30
C THR A 73 20.39 -7.41 25.67
N PRO A 74 19.14 -7.02 26.01
CA PRO A 74 17.99 -7.47 25.26
C PRO A 74 18.11 -6.85 23.86
N THR A 75 18.61 -7.64 22.92
CA THR A 75 18.42 -7.37 21.51
C THR A 75 16.91 -7.40 21.30
N SER A 76 16.31 -6.23 21.12
CA SER A 76 14.95 -6.12 20.58
C SER A 76 14.98 -6.71 19.17
N GLU A 77 14.84 -8.02 19.09
CA GLU A 77 14.49 -8.68 17.84
C GLU A 77 13.09 -8.19 17.46
N THR A 78 13.04 -7.15 16.63
CA THR A 78 11.86 -6.88 15.82
C THR A 78 11.60 -8.18 15.06
N PRO A 79 10.42 -8.83 15.21
CA PRO A 79 10.13 -10.04 14.49
C PRO A 79 10.16 -9.71 12.99
N SER A 80 11.28 -10.01 12.37
CA SER A 80 11.41 -10.06 10.92
C SER A 80 10.65 -11.30 10.45
N GLY A 81 9.33 -11.23 10.46
CA GLY A 81 8.53 -12.22 9.76
C GLY A 81 9.08 -12.31 8.34
N ASP A 82 9.49 -13.52 7.95
CA ASP A 82 10.16 -13.73 6.68
C ASP A 82 9.28 -13.21 5.53
N LEU A 83 9.63 -12.05 4.97
CA LEU A 83 8.90 -11.44 3.86
C LEU A 83 8.87 -12.32 2.62
N SER A 84 9.73 -13.36 2.55
CA SER A 84 9.66 -14.38 1.50
C SER A 84 8.38 -15.20 1.56
N GLU A 85 7.81 -15.40 2.76
CA GLU A 85 6.53 -16.09 2.93
C GLU A 85 5.32 -15.22 2.54
N VAL A 86 5.44 -13.89 2.69
CA VAL A 86 4.40 -12.94 2.28
C VAL A 86 4.33 -12.85 0.76
N LEU A 87 5.50 -12.85 0.11
CA LEU A 87 5.63 -12.88 -1.36
C LEU A 87 5.73 -14.33 -1.87
N SER A 88 4.75 -15.15 -1.50
CA SER A 88 4.71 -16.58 -1.81
C SER A 88 4.71 -16.88 -3.32
N THR A 89 4.99 -18.13 -3.70
CA THR A 89 5.04 -18.58 -5.11
C THR A 89 3.70 -18.38 -5.83
N THR A 90 2.60 -18.45 -5.09
CA THR A 90 1.25 -18.26 -5.59
C THR A 90 0.46 -17.46 -4.60
N ILE A 91 -0.21 -16.41 -5.06
CA ILE A 91 -1.13 -15.61 -4.25
C ILE A 91 -2.54 -15.76 -4.81
N ARG A 92 -3.44 -16.24 -3.97
CA ARG A 92 -4.87 -16.27 -4.28
C ARG A 92 -5.56 -15.09 -3.61
N THR A 93 -6.22 -14.27 -4.38
CA THR A 93 -6.89 -13.07 -3.89
C THR A 93 -8.34 -13.36 -3.45
N ALA A 94 -8.91 -12.47 -2.66
CA ALA A 94 -10.32 -12.53 -2.25
C ALA A 94 -11.29 -12.53 -3.44
N LYS A 95 -10.87 -12.04 -4.61
CA LYS A 95 -11.66 -12.10 -5.86
C LYS A 95 -11.61 -13.45 -6.56
N GLY A 96 -10.83 -14.41 -6.03
CA GLY A 96 -10.66 -15.73 -6.60
C GLY A 96 -9.59 -15.83 -7.70
N ASN A 97 -8.91 -14.73 -8.05
CA ASN A 97 -7.80 -14.75 -8.98
C ASN A 97 -6.57 -15.38 -8.35
N THR A 98 -5.81 -16.12 -9.15
CA THR A 98 -4.57 -16.76 -8.71
C THR A 98 -3.41 -16.16 -9.48
N PHE A 99 -2.51 -15.49 -8.75
CA PHE A 99 -1.30 -14.89 -9.31
C PHE A 99 -0.11 -15.81 -9.11
N THR A 100 0.65 -16.05 -10.15
CA THR A 100 1.84 -16.92 -10.12
C THR A 100 3.11 -16.08 -10.17
N ARG A 101 4.05 -16.37 -9.25
CA ARG A 101 5.32 -15.65 -9.16
C ARG A 101 6.23 -15.96 -10.35
N ALA A 102 6.72 -14.90 -11.00
CA ALA A 102 7.56 -14.93 -12.19
C ALA A 102 8.98 -14.41 -11.93
N GLY A 103 9.33 -14.14 -10.70
CA GLY A 103 10.67 -13.70 -10.30
C GLY A 103 10.66 -13.03 -8.93
N THR A 104 11.84 -12.95 -8.31
CA THR A 104 12.06 -12.27 -7.03
C THR A 104 13.34 -11.45 -7.06
N ARG A 105 13.42 -10.44 -6.20
CA ARG A 105 14.62 -9.66 -5.99
C ARG A 105 14.67 -9.09 -4.59
N THR A 106 15.85 -9.20 -3.97
CA THR A 106 16.15 -8.58 -2.67
C THR A 106 17.32 -7.65 -2.86
N GLN A 107 17.14 -6.37 -2.58
CA GLN A 107 18.17 -5.34 -2.76
C GLN A 107 17.98 -4.21 -1.73
N SER A 108 19.00 -3.35 -1.57
CA SER A 108 18.83 -2.16 -0.73
C SER A 108 17.70 -1.27 -1.27
N CYS A 109 16.94 -0.64 -0.37
CA CYS A 109 15.84 0.24 -0.74
C CYS A 109 16.29 1.37 -1.67
N THR A 110 17.44 1.96 -1.39
CA THR A 110 17.98 3.09 -2.16
C THR A 110 18.39 2.71 -3.58
N SER A 111 18.94 1.49 -3.78
CA SER A 111 19.30 1.01 -5.12
C SER A 111 18.09 0.69 -5.99
N ARG A 112 16.94 0.41 -5.35
CA ARG A 112 15.68 0.10 -6.02
C ARG A 112 14.73 1.29 -6.12
N ALA A 113 15.11 2.44 -5.59
CA ALA A 113 14.28 3.65 -5.58
C ALA A 113 14.58 4.54 -6.79
N ASN A 114 13.53 5.12 -7.39
CA ASN A 114 13.70 6.27 -8.25
C ASN A 114 14.12 7.51 -7.42
N ASP A 115 14.45 8.63 -8.06
CA ASP A 115 15.03 9.79 -7.37
C ASP A 115 14.10 10.38 -6.30
N ARG A 116 12.80 10.42 -6.55
CA ARG A 116 11.81 10.92 -5.58
C ARG A 116 11.71 10.01 -4.35
N LEU A 117 11.58 8.71 -4.55
CA LEU A 117 11.59 7.77 -3.44
C LEU A 117 12.92 7.78 -2.69
N ARG A 118 14.04 7.87 -3.41
CA ARG A 118 15.39 7.96 -2.80
C ARG A 118 15.52 9.19 -1.90
N THR A 119 14.92 10.32 -2.30
CA THR A 119 14.88 11.53 -1.45
C THR A 119 14.10 11.29 -0.15
N ALA A 120 12.93 10.65 -0.21
CA ALA A 120 12.16 10.29 0.97
C ALA A 120 12.93 9.31 1.88
N LEU A 121 13.64 8.33 1.29
CA LEU A 121 14.43 7.34 2.01
C LEU A 121 15.71 7.90 2.66
N ARG A 122 16.20 9.08 2.25
CA ARG A 122 17.29 9.76 2.98
C ARG A 122 16.82 10.29 4.33
N ALA A 123 15.56 10.77 4.41
CA ALA A 123 14.97 11.24 5.65
C ALA A 123 14.47 10.08 6.54
N HIS A 124 14.01 9.01 5.91
CA HIS A 124 13.42 7.85 6.57
C HIS A 124 14.03 6.56 5.98
N PRO A 125 15.22 6.15 6.40
CA PRO A 125 15.91 4.99 5.83
C PRO A 125 15.18 3.67 6.16
N CYS A 126 15.30 2.69 5.25
CA CYS A 126 14.85 1.34 5.54
C CYS A 126 15.70 0.70 6.64
N THR A 127 15.06 -0.12 7.47
CA THR A 127 15.73 -0.93 8.50
C THR A 127 16.31 -2.24 7.95
N GLY A 128 16.02 -2.56 6.68
CA GLY A 128 16.48 -3.75 5.98
C GLY A 128 16.38 -3.60 4.47
N PRO A 129 16.60 -4.67 3.72
CA PRO A 129 16.47 -4.64 2.26
C PRO A 129 15.00 -4.52 1.83
N MET A 130 14.79 -4.06 0.60
CA MET A 130 13.50 -4.15 -0.09
C MET A 130 13.37 -5.54 -0.71
N TYR A 131 12.29 -6.21 -0.38
CA TYR A 131 11.88 -7.48 -0.97
C TYR A 131 10.89 -7.22 -2.09
N SER A 132 11.12 -7.84 -3.24
CA SER A 132 10.24 -7.67 -4.40
C SER A 132 9.97 -9.00 -5.07
N ALA A 133 8.76 -9.16 -5.58
CA ALA A 133 8.37 -10.29 -6.41
C ALA A 133 7.53 -9.81 -7.59
N VAL A 134 7.68 -10.50 -8.71
CA VAL A 134 6.90 -10.27 -9.92
C VAL A 134 5.87 -11.38 -10.06
N TYR A 135 4.65 -11.01 -10.36
CA TYR A 135 3.52 -11.93 -10.53
C TYR A 135 2.87 -11.76 -11.89
N ALA A 136 2.46 -12.87 -12.48
CA ALA A 136 1.57 -12.88 -13.63
C ALA A 136 0.12 -13.10 -13.18
N ASP A 137 -0.81 -12.40 -13.80
CA ASP A 137 -2.25 -12.67 -13.66
C ASP A 137 -2.61 -14.04 -14.28
N PRO A 138 -3.82 -14.59 -14.02
CA PRO A 138 -4.23 -15.89 -14.54
C PRO A 138 -4.10 -16.01 -16.07
N ASP A 139 -4.36 -14.93 -16.79
CA ASP A 139 -4.32 -14.86 -18.25
C ASP A 139 -2.90 -14.61 -18.80
N LYS A 140 -1.92 -14.34 -17.92
CA LYS A 140 -0.54 -13.92 -18.24
C LYS A 140 -0.48 -12.67 -19.12
N LYS A 141 -1.48 -11.81 -19.04
CA LYS A 141 -1.58 -10.56 -19.81
C LYS A 141 -1.10 -9.35 -19.01
N ILE A 142 -1.21 -9.40 -17.69
CA ILE A 142 -0.79 -8.33 -16.80
C ILE A 142 0.28 -8.88 -15.85
N ILE A 143 1.36 -8.14 -15.78
CA ILE A 143 2.44 -8.38 -14.81
C ILE A 143 2.32 -7.35 -13.70
N THR A 144 2.49 -7.81 -12.46
CA THR A 144 2.51 -6.95 -11.29
C THR A 144 3.77 -7.18 -10.48
N ALA A 145 4.62 -6.17 -10.36
CA ALA A 145 5.73 -6.16 -9.43
C ALA A 145 5.24 -5.67 -8.07
N VAL A 146 5.39 -6.49 -7.04
CA VAL A 146 5.11 -6.11 -5.65
C VAL A 146 6.42 -5.93 -4.92
N SER A 147 6.58 -4.80 -4.23
CA SER A 147 7.76 -4.49 -3.42
C SER A 147 7.35 -4.12 -2.01
N VAL A 148 8.04 -4.68 -1.02
CA VAL A 148 7.82 -4.43 0.41
C VAL A 148 9.11 -3.94 1.04
N MET A 149 9.04 -2.82 1.75
CA MET A 149 10.14 -2.29 2.54
C MET A 149 9.70 -2.05 3.98
N THR A 150 10.62 -2.17 4.92
CA THR A 150 10.40 -1.91 6.34
C THR A 150 11.16 -0.64 6.75
N LEU A 151 10.48 0.26 7.42
CA LEU A 151 11.00 1.50 7.98
C LEU A 151 11.12 1.37 9.51
N ALA A 152 11.65 2.39 10.16
CA ALA A 152 11.83 2.38 11.62
C ALA A 152 10.50 2.29 12.39
N ASP A 153 9.47 2.97 11.90
CA ASP A 153 8.16 3.09 12.56
C ASP A 153 7.03 3.41 11.56
N PRO A 154 5.75 3.37 11.99
CA PRO A 154 4.61 3.67 11.13
C PRO A 154 4.58 5.11 10.60
N SER A 155 5.15 6.08 11.32
CA SER A 155 5.22 7.48 10.87
C SER A 155 6.18 7.63 9.69
N ALA A 156 7.35 6.98 9.77
CA ALA A 156 8.32 6.88 8.68
C ALA A 156 7.69 6.20 7.46
N ALA A 157 6.98 5.08 7.66
CA ALA A 157 6.26 4.38 6.59
C ALA A 157 5.23 5.28 5.90
N SER A 158 4.43 6.02 6.67
CA SER A 158 3.46 6.97 6.14
C SER A 158 4.12 8.10 5.36
N SER A 159 5.26 8.61 5.84
CA SER A 159 6.02 9.68 5.20
C SER A 159 6.61 9.20 3.86
N VAL A 160 7.19 8.00 3.82
CA VAL A 160 7.73 7.40 2.59
C VAL A 160 6.61 7.07 1.60
N SER A 161 5.48 6.52 2.07
CA SER A 161 4.33 6.22 1.19
C SER A 161 3.77 7.46 0.51
N ARG A 162 3.76 8.62 1.18
CA ARG A 162 3.32 9.89 0.57
C ARG A 162 4.15 10.31 -0.63
N ALA A 163 5.42 9.90 -0.72
CA ALA A 163 6.23 10.18 -1.91
C ALA A 163 5.60 9.63 -3.20
N THR A 164 4.67 8.66 -3.11
CA THR A 164 3.93 8.14 -4.28
C THR A 164 3.08 9.22 -4.96
N THR A 165 2.57 10.20 -4.23
CA THR A 165 1.83 11.34 -4.80
C THR A 165 2.73 12.22 -5.68
N GLU A 166 4.04 12.20 -5.42
CA GLU A 166 5.08 12.92 -6.15
C GLU A 166 5.84 12.01 -7.13
N LYS A 167 5.24 10.89 -7.51
CA LYS A 167 5.85 9.85 -8.37
C LYS A 167 7.11 9.20 -7.77
N GLY A 168 7.17 9.10 -6.44
CA GLY A 168 8.23 8.39 -5.70
C GLY A 168 7.87 6.92 -5.50
N TRP A 169 8.54 6.00 -6.20
CA TRP A 169 8.30 4.57 -6.12
C TRP A 169 9.53 3.74 -6.48
N PRO A 170 9.52 2.41 -6.22
CA PRO A 170 10.59 1.52 -6.65
C PRO A 170 10.74 1.50 -8.17
N LEU A 171 11.95 1.26 -8.63
CA LEU A 171 12.20 0.97 -10.05
C LEU A 171 11.41 -0.28 -10.44
N LEU A 172 10.78 -0.26 -11.59
CA LEU A 172 9.96 -1.38 -12.08
C LEU A 172 10.79 -2.67 -12.14
N LEU A 173 10.21 -3.75 -11.66
CA LEU A 173 10.79 -5.08 -11.76
C LEU A 173 10.09 -5.86 -12.89
N THR A 174 10.90 -6.51 -13.71
CA THR A 174 10.43 -7.35 -14.82
C THR A 174 10.52 -8.83 -14.44
N PRO A 175 9.79 -9.73 -15.13
CA PRO A 175 9.91 -11.16 -14.92
C PRO A 175 11.33 -11.67 -15.11
N SER A 176 11.69 -12.74 -14.41
CA SER A 176 12.97 -13.42 -14.69
C SER A 176 12.92 -14.10 -16.06
N ASN A 177 14.08 -14.23 -16.71
CA ASN A 177 14.17 -14.93 -17.99
C ASN A 177 13.70 -16.39 -17.89
N ALA A 178 13.88 -17.03 -16.73
CA ALA A 178 13.44 -18.40 -16.48
C ALA A 178 11.92 -18.55 -16.36
N SER A 179 11.17 -17.46 -16.23
CA SER A 179 9.70 -17.50 -16.08
C SER A 179 8.96 -17.90 -17.38
N GLY A 180 9.63 -17.81 -18.53
CA GLY A 180 9.00 -17.98 -19.85
C GLY A 180 8.01 -16.88 -20.23
N LEU A 181 7.91 -15.81 -19.46
CA LEU A 181 7.05 -14.67 -19.77
C LEU A 181 7.79 -13.68 -20.68
N PRO A 182 7.07 -12.97 -21.55
CA PRO A 182 7.66 -11.91 -22.36
C PRO A 182 8.33 -10.86 -21.49
N GLN A 183 9.52 -10.43 -21.87
CA GLN A 183 10.15 -9.26 -21.29
C GLN A 183 9.44 -8.02 -21.84
N PRO A 184 9.09 -7.06 -20.99
CA PRO A 184 8.46 -5.84 -21.47
C PRO A 184 9.44 -5.04 -22.34
N GLN A 185 8.89 -4.23 -23.23
CA GLN A 185 9.64 -3.19 -23.93
C GLN A 185 10.35 -2.28 -22.88
N PRO A 186 11.49 -1.66 -23.22
CA PRO A 186 12.08 -0.64 -22.37
C PRO A 186 11.03 0.41 -21.95
N ASP A 187 10.96 0.70 -20.64
CA ASP A 187 10.04 1.66 -20.04
C ASP A 187 8.55 1.45 -20.40
N PRO A 188 7.96 0.29 -20.10
CA PRO A 188 6.55 0.08 -20.34
C PRO A 188 5.73 1.06 -19.48
N ALA A 189 4.59 1.51 -20.00
CA ALA A 189 3.63 2.24 -19.18
C ALA A 189 3.12 1.35 -18.03
N TYR A 190 3.10 1.86 -16.80
CA TYR A 190 2.64 1.12 -15.64
C TYR A 190 1.85 2.00 -14.66
N TRP A 191 0.98 1.37 -13.88
CA TRP A 191 0.35 1.98 -12.73
C TRP A 191 1.07 1.58 -11.45
N THR A 192 1.27 2.55 -10.56
CA THR A 192 1.80 2.31 -9.21
C THR A 192 0.73 2.63 -8.18
N ARG A 193 0.56 1.74 -7.21
CA ARG A 193 -0.24 1.95 -6.00
C ARG A 193 0.61 1.61 -4.78
N SER A 194 0.31 2.25 -3.64
CA SER A 194 1.02 1.99 -2.37
C SER A 194 0.06 1.87 -1.21
N TRP A 195 0.49 1.10 -0.21
CA TRP A 195 -0.20 0.89 1.07
C TRP A 195 0.83 0.94 2.19
N THR A 196 0.35 1.18 3.40
CA THR A 196 1.15 1.07 4.62
C THR A 196 0.52 0.02 5.54
N GLN A 197 1.36 -0.79 6.19
CA GLN A 197 0.97 -1.72 7.23
C GLN A 197 2.01 -1.69 8.35
N GLY A 198 1.65 -1.11 9.50
CA GLY A 198 2.62 -0.83 10.55
C GLY A 198 3.79 -0.01 10.01
N SER A 199 5.01 -0.45 10.26
CA SER A 199 6.25 0.16 9.75
C SER A 199 6.59 -0.23 8.30
N ARG A 200 5.70 -0.92 7.58
CA ARG A 200 5.98 -1.40 6.22
C ARG A 200 5.27 -0.55 5.17
N VAL A 201 5.93 -0.39 4.02
CA VAL A 201 5.33 0.20 2.81
C VAL A 201 5.32 -0.86 1.72
N ILE A 202 4.16 -1.03 1.11
CA ILE A 202 3.91 -1.96 0.03
C ILE A 202 3.67 -1.17 -1.25
N TYR A 203 4.33 -1.51 -2.34
CA TYR A 203 4.07 -1.00 -3.67
C TYR A 203 3.63 -2.12 -4.58
N ALA A 204 2.63 -1.86 -5.42
CA ALA A 204 2.24 -2.73 -6.52
C ALA A 204 2.27 -1.93 -7.83
N GLN A 205 3.07 -2.42 -8.79
CA GLN A 205 3.27 -1.78 -10.09
C GLN A 205 2.85 -2.75 -11.19
N SER A 206 1.75 -2.43 -11.88
CA SER A 206 1.18 -3.31 -12.91
C SER A 206 1.31 -2.71 -14.30
N TYR A 207 1.52 -3.57 -15.30
CA TYR A 207 1.63 -3.23 -16.71
C TYR A 207 1.18 -4.38 -17.61
N TRP A 208 0.86 -4.07 -18.86
CA TRP A 208 0.58 -5.10 -19.86
C TRP A 208 1.85 -5.80 -20.31
N THR A 209 1.83 -7.13 -20.43
CA THR A 209 2.96 -7.91 -20.99
C THR A 209 3.36 -7.46 -22.39
N THR A 210 2.44 -6.89 -23.15
CA THR A 210 2.68 -6.33 -24.48
C THR A 210 3.36 -4.95 -24.45
N GLY A 211 3.50 -4.30 -23.28
CA GLY A 211 3.95 -2.91 -23.18
C GLY A 211 2.93 -1.86 -23.62
N ALA A 212 1.69 -2.26 -23.91
CA ALA A 212 0.63 -1.35 -24.33
C ALA A 212 0.31 -0.31 -23.26
N ALA A 213 -0.34 0.80 -23.63
CA ALA A 213 -0.81 1.82 -22.71
C ALA A 213 -1.73 1.22 -21.63
N THR A 214 -1.53 1.62 -20.37
CA THR A 214 -2.22 1.02 -19.21
C THR A 214 -3.69 1.41 -19.08
N GLY A 215 -4.12 2.44 -19.79
CA GLY A 215 -5.45 3.03 -19.61
C GLY A 215 -5.57 3.88 -18.35
N GLY A 216 -6.78 4.29 -18.03
CA GLY A 216 -7.11 5.08 -16.84
C GLY A 216 -7.24 4.27 -15.56
N ARG A 217 -7.64 4.93 -14.47
CA ARG A 217 -7.87 4.31 -13.15
C ARG A 217 -9.00 3.28 -13.15
N GLU A 218 -9.89 3.31 -14.13
CA GLU A 218 -10.96 2.32 -14.30
C GLU A 218 -10.47 1.06 -15.07
N GLY A 219 -9.21 1.08 -15.54
CA GLY A 219 -8.64 0.02 -16.36
C GLY A 219 -8.19 -1.21 -15.55
N ARG A 220 -8.09 -2.35 -16.23
CA ARG A 220 -7.69 -3.63 -15.64
C ARG A 220 -6.30 -3.55 -14.98
N VAL A 221 -5.35 -2.84 -15.59
CA VAL A 221 -3.98 -2.72 -15.04
C VAL A 221 -3.98 -2.05 -13.67
N PHE A 222 -4.74 -0.94 -13.50
CA PHE A 222 -4.90 -0.28 -12.21
C PHE A 222 -5.62 -1.17 -11.20
N ALA A 223 -6.68 -1.87 -11.63
CA ALA A 223 -7.44 -2.78 -10.77
C ALA A 223 -6.58 -3.96 -10.29
N THR A 224 -5.74 -4.54 -11.17
CA THR A 224 -4.84 -5.64 -10.85
C THR A 224 -3.76 -5.24 -9.83
N ALA A 225 -3.15 -4.04 -9.98
CA ALA A 225 -2.24 -3.50 -8.98
C ALA A 225 -2.92 -3.39 -7.60
N GLY A 226 -4.19 -2.91 -7.60
CA GLY A 226 -5.00 -2.81 -6.40
C GLY A 226 -5.27 -4.14 -5.73
N GLU A 227 -5.70 -5.11 -6.51
CA GLU A 227 -6.06 -6.43 -6.03
C GLU A 227 -4.90 -7.13 -5.34
N LEU A 228 -3.76 -7.23 -6.02
CA LEU A 228 -2.60 -7.93 -5.48
C LEU A 228 -1.96 -7.16 -4.32
N GLY A 229 -1.89 -5.83 -4.41
CA GLY A 229 -1.34 -5.00 -3.33
C GLY A 229 -2.16 -5.08 -2.04
N VAL A 230 -3.48 -5.11 -2.13
CA VAL A 230 -4.36 -5.31 -0.96
C VAL A 230 -4.15 -6.69 -0.35
N GLU A 231 -4.07 -7.75 -1.16
CA GLU A 231 -3.88 -9.11 -0.67
C GLU A 231 -2.56 -9.26 0.09
N VAL A 232 -1.46 -8.73 -0.47
CA VAL A 232 -0.15 -8.73 0.21
C VAL A 232 -0.21 -7.90 1.51
N THR A 233 -0.89 -6.76 1.50
CA THR A 233 -1.07 -5.93 2.71
C THR A 233 -1.83 -6.70 3.79
N ASN A 234 -2.92 -7.39 3.44
CA ASN A 234 -3.70 -8.20 4.37
C ASN A 234 -2.86 -9.36 4.95
N THR A 235 -2.08 -10.04 4.11
CA THR A 235 -1.19 -11.11 4.58
C THR A 235 -0.20 -10.62 5.64
N LEU A 236 0.28 -9.39 5.52
CA LEU A 236 1.18 -8.77 6.49
C LEU A 236 0.51 -8.51 7.86
N ILE A 237 -0.81 -8.27 7.90
CA ILE A 237 -1.56 -8.09 9.15
C ILE A 237 -1.55 -9.37 9.99
N TRP A 238 -1.69 -10.52 9.35
CA TRP A 238 -1.81 -11.81 10.03
C TRP A 238 -0.46 -12.44 10.42
N LYS A 239 0.64 -11.88 9.89
CA LYS A 239 2.01 -12.38 10.13
C LYS A 239 2.88 -11.41 10.95
N SER A 240 2.29 -10.34 11.48
CA SER A 240 2.98 -9.35 12.34
C SER A 240 2.85 -9.68 13.82
#